data_d480d57e6f6dbf284424dd3d44cb84f0
#
_entry.id   d480d57e6f6dbf284424dd3d44cb84f0
#
_cell.length_a   1.000
_cell.length_b   1.000
_cell.length_c   1.000
_cell.angle_alpha   90.00
_cell.angle_beta   90.00
_cell.angle_gamma   90.00
#
_symmetry.space_group_name_H-M   'P 1'
#
loop_
_entity.id
_entity.type
_entity.pdbx_description
1 polymer ?
#
loop_
_entity_poly.entity_id
_entity_poly.type
_entity_poly.pdbx_seq_one_letter_code
_entity_poly.pdbx_strand_id
1 'polypeptide(L)'
;KNNLKIEARTDKNNKRYYFIRIAEPIQAKKISFGIGRDYSGLRVITVSEISFYNYDSLEDDIMGLYEDELHTVLKGSVTEQTIQDLRNRLQTKDEASGEYHPDKDRLEKELDNAEDILNNQLSEPILVHNTITTRDTDRGFSGLNAWQPLGITAAAGEEITLFVGHNTMGTGSNTNLQLVATQYHAESGSVSKVVTTLKTGRNDVTIPKIWSTDEESGGALYIQYTGNNANDRYSVRVNGGVEVPTLDLYGVTDAQERQQRAEQYVEALKGYVEKMEAVHKKVHENSGNESVEYEYSKENCILGATDILLDKMLFSLPAQQVLSGCEGNAQKLLDSMDAMEGMMNLFYQHKGLNQTAPDEKDRFPQRHLNIRYQRMFA
;
A
#
# COMPACT_ATOMS: atom_id res chain seq x y z
N LYS A 1 36.96 11.59 -7.30
CA LYS A 1 35.69 11.95 -7.96
C LYS A 1 34.47 11.12 -7.48
N ASN A 2 34.69 10.02 -6.76
CA ASN A 2 33.62 9.07 -6.41
C ASN A 2 33.04 9.22 -4.99
N ASN A 3 33.48 10.23 -4.23
CA ASN A 3 33.08 10.40 -2.82
C ASN A 3 32.04 11.53 -2.60
N LEU A 4 31.42 12.02 -3.66
CA LEU A 4 30.39 13.06 -3.56
C LEU A 4 29.04 12.49 -3.97
N LYS A 5 28.07 12.56 -3.05
CA LYS A 5 26.66 12.36 -3.36
C LYS A 5 26.04 13.74 -3.52
N ILE A 6 25.45 14.01 -4.68
CA ILE A 6 24.82 15.31 -5.00
C ILE A 6 23.35 15.07 -5.22
N GLU A 7 22.51 15.71 -4.45
CA GLU A 7 21.07 15.61 -4.53
C GLU A 7 20.46 16.98 -4.79
N ALA A 8 19.52 17.06 -5.73
CA ALA A 8 18.72 18.24 -5.90
C ALA A 8 17.49 18.15 -4.99
N ARG A 9 17.31 19.13 -4.12
CA ARG A 9 16.23 19.21 -3.15
C ARG A 9 15.46 20.51 -3.30
N THR A 10 14.29 20.59 -2.72
CA THR A 10 13.42 21.77 -2.73
C THR A 10 13.02 22.09 -1.30
N ASP A 11 13.21 23.35 -0.89
CA ASP A 11 12.84 23.83 0.44
C ASP A 11 11.31 24.09 0.56
N LYS A 12 10.85 24.42 1.75
CA LYS A 12 9.44 24.75 2.04
C LYS A 12 8.90 25.94 1.26
N ASN A 13 9.77 26.78 0.71
CA ASN A 13 9.43 27.96 -0.10
C ASN A 13 9.52 27.66 -1.60
N ASN A 14 9.63 26.39 -1.99
CA ASN A 14 9.77 25.93 -3.36
C ASN A 14 11.08 26.38 -4.04
N LYS A 15 12.11 26.74 -3.25
CA LYS A 15 13.44 27.05 -3.77
C LYS A 15 14.25 25.78 -3.93
N ARG A 16 14.84 25.60 -5.10
CA ARG A 16 15.72 24.49 -5.40
C ARG A 16 17.10 24.74 -4.83
N TYR A 17 17.66 23.76 -4.12
CA TYR A 17 19.03 23.74 -3.65
C TYR A 17 19.69 22.40 -3.95
N TYR A 18 21.01 22.34 -3.87
CA TYR A 18 21.78 21.14 -4.01
C TYR A 18 22.42 20.76 -2.71
N PHE A 19 22.10 19.59 -2.21
CA PHE A 19 22.73 19.01 -1.04
C PHE A 19 23.91 18.16 -1.52
N ILE A 20 25.12 18.47 -1.08
CA ILE A 20 26.33 17.79 -1.47
C ILE A 20 26.90 17.12 -0.23
N ARG A 21 26.82 15.80 -0.18
CA ARG A 21 27.41 15.00 0.89
C ARG A 21 28.76 14.46 0.45
N ILE A 22 29.76 14.58 1.32
CA ILE A 22 31.05 13.94 1.17
C ILE A 22 30.99 12.64 1.96
N ALA A 23 31.21 11.49 1.30
CA ALA A 23 31.03 10.17 1.91
C ALA A 23 31.96 9.92 3.11
N GLU A 24 33.14 10.55 3.14
CA GLU A 24 34.07 10.47 4.26
C GLU A 24 34.48 11.88 4.70
N PRO A 25 34.57 12.16 6.00
CA PRO A 25 35.01 13.46 6.50
C PRO A 25 36.41 13.80 5.95
N ILE A 26 36.54 15.00 5.38
CA ILE A 26 37.83 15.52 4.92
C ILE A 26 38.18 16.82 5.63
N GLN A 27 39.41 16.93 6.10
CA GLN A 27 39.96 18.19 6.53
C GLN A 27 40.56 18.94 5.34
N ALA A 28 39.99 20.08 4.99
CA ALA A 28 40.46 20.88 3.88
C ALA A 28 40.65 22.34 4.28
N LYS A 29 41.78 22.91 3.91
CA LYS A 29 42.02 24.34 4.07
C LYS A 29 41.33 25.19 3.01
N LYS A 30 40.93 24.60 1.90
CA LYS A 30 40.31 25.28 0.75
C LYS A 30 39.39 24.35 0.02
N ILE A 31 38.19 24.81 -0.26
CA ILE A 31 37.21 24.13 -1.11
C ILE A 31 37.07 24.96 -2.39
N SER A 32 37.14 24.31 -3.54
CA SER A 32 36.96 24.97 -4.83
C SER A 32 35.82 24.30 -5.58
N PHE A 33 34.87 25.09 -6.05
CA PHE A 33 33.75 24.63 -6.90
C PHE A 33 34.12 24.89 -8.35
N GLY A 34 34.18 23.85 -9.16
CA GLY A 34 34.37 23.94 -10.59
C GLY A 34 33.03 23.81 -11.32
N ILE A 35 32.70 24.79 -12.16
CA ILE A 35 31.54 24.70 -13.04
C ILE A 35 32.03 24.16 -14.38
N GLY A 36 31.56 22.97 -14.75
CA GLY A 36 31.87 22.38 -16.05
C GLY A 36 31.31 23.23 -17.20
N ARG A 37 32.11 23.46 -18.24
CA ARG A 37 31.62 24.08 -19.47
C ARG A 37 30.74 23.08 -20.21
N ASP A 38 29.50 23.44 -20.44
CA ASP A 38 28.68 22.82 -21.47
C ASP A 38 28.99 23.50 -22.79
N TYR A 39 29.14 22.72 -23.86
CA TYR A 39 29.52 23.21 -25.21
C TYR A 39 28.46 24.12 -25.85
N SER A 40 27.29 24.30 -25.22
CA SER A 40 26.16 25.05 -25.77
C SER A 40 26.06 26.52 -25.37
N GLY A 41 27.07 27.10 -24.69
CA GLY A 41 27.12 28.53 -24.41
C GLY A 41 27.47 28.90 -22.97
N LEU A 42 27.76 30.16 -22.72
CA LEU A 42 28.01 30.75 -21.41
C LEU A 42 26.72 30.70 -20.58
N ARG A 43 26.65 29.81 -19.58
CA ARG A 43 25.59 29.86 -18.56
C ARG A 43 26.11 30.61 -17.35
N VAL A 44 25.38 31.63 -16.94
CA VAL A 44 25.61 32.29 -15.68
C VAL A 44 24.92 31.47 -14.59
N ILE A 45 25.67 30.95 -13.63
CA ILE A 45 25.13 30.31 -12.44
C ILE A 45 25.22 31.32 -11.31
N THR A 46 24.10 31.70 -10.77
CA THR A 46 24.04 32.52 -9.56
C THR A 46 23.90 31.63 -8.36
N VAL A 47 24.88 31.69 -7.45
CA VAL A 47 24.79 31.01 -6.17
C VAL A 47 24.38 32.07 -5.16
N SER A 48 23.22 31.89 -4.54
CA SER A 48 22.69 32.83 -3.53
C SER A 48 23.26 32.58 -2.15
N GLU A 49 23.59 31.33 -1.84
CA GLU A 49 24.08 30.92 -0.52
C GLU A 49 24.88 29.63 -0.62
N ILE A 50 25.89 29.46 0.20
CA ILE A 50 26.63 28.22 0.42
C ILE A 50 26.83 28.09 1.93
N SER A 51 26.29 27.00 2.49
CA SER A 51 26.45 26.65 3.90
C SER A 51 27.28 25.39 4.06
N PHE A 52 28.10 25.31 5.07
CA PHE A 52 28.93 24.17 5.40
C PHE A 52 28.53 23.63 6.76
N TYR A 53 28.38 22.32 6.84
CA TYR A 53 28.03 21.62 8.08
C TYR A 53 29.11 20.62 8.44
N ASN A 54 29.30 20.37 9.73
CA ASN A 54 30.09 19.23 10.15
C ASN A 54 29.50 17.93 9.62
N TYR A 55 30.36 16.93 9.43
CA TYR A 55 29.84 15.59 9.18
C TYR A 55 29.00 15.14 10.35
N ASP A 56 27.78 14.75 10.06
CA ASP A 56 26.88 14.14 11.02
C ASP A 56 26.18 12.94 10.38
N SER A 57 26.11 11.83 11.11
CA SER A 57 25.39 10.61 10.72
C SER A 57 23.88 10.71 10.96
N LEU A 58 23.36 11.82 11.44
CA LEU A 58 21.98 11.96 11.92
C LEU A 58 20.94 11.51 10.91
N GLU A 59 21.08 11.88 9.64
CA GLU A 59 20.15 11.42 8.59
C GLU A 59 20.23 9.90 8.41
N ASP A 60 21.44 9.33 8.37
CA ASP A 60 21.64 7.90 8.22
C ASP A 60 21.12 7.14 9.45
N ASP A 61 21.28 7.70 10.64
CA ASP A 61 20.77 7.11 11.88
C ASP A 61 19.23 7.12 11.92
N ILE A 62 18.59 8.21 11.47
CA ILE A 62 17.12 8.29 11.38
C ILE A 62 16.59 7.33 10.32
N MET A 63 17.16 7.29 9.12
CA MET A 63 16.77 6.31 8.08
C MET A 63 17.07 4.88 8.54
N GLY A 64 18.08 4.71 9.36
CA GLY A 64 18.48 3.44 9.95
C GLY A 64 17.52 2.89 11.02
N LEU A 65 16.48 3.62 11.43
CA LEU A 65 15.41 3.11 12.31
C LEU A 65 14.56 2.04 11.61
N TYR A 66 14.45 2.12 10.30
CA TYR A 66 13.60 1.23 9.50
C TYR A 66 14.34 -0.02 9.05
N GLU A 67 13.60 -1.10 8.84
CA GLU A 67 14.16 -2.37 8.34
C GLU A 67 14.55 -2.26 6.88
N ASP A 68 13.78 -1.52 6.10
CA ASP A 68 13.95 -1.36 4.66
C ASP A 68 13.76 0.10 4.18
N GLU A 69 13.93 0.30 2.90
CA GLU A 69 13.75 1.60 2.23
C GLU A 69 12.29 2.07 2.09
N LEU A 70 11.31 1.23 2.48
CA LEU A 70 9.88 1.58 2.39
C LEU A 70 9.35 2.29 3.63
N HIS A 71 10.12 2.31 4.73
CA HIS A 71 9.85 3.06 5.96
C HIS A 71 8.48 2.76 6.61
N THR A 72 8.05 1.49 6.55
CA THR A 72 6.83 1.04 7.22
C THR A 72 7.06 0.03 8.35
N VAL A 73 8.28 -0.48 8.47
CA VAL A 73 8.68 -1.44 9.50
C VAL A 73 9.88 -0.91 10.24
N LEU A 74 9.77 -0.82 11.57
CA LEU A 74 10.89 -0.45 12.44
C LEU A 74 11.73 -1.69 12.79
N LYS A 75 13.03 -1.49 12.94
CA LYS A 75 13.91 -2.52 13.51
C LYS A 75 13.46 -2.85 14.94
N GLY A 76 13.51 -4.10 15.33
CA GLY A 76 13.10 -4.55 16.65
C GLY A 76 13.87 -3.95 17.82
N SER A 77 14.99 -3.27 17.56
CA SER A 77 15.79 -2.54 18.56
C SER A 77 15.35 -1.11 18.81
N VAL A 78 14.40 -0.59 18.01
CA VAL A 78 13.92 0.80 18.12
C VAL A 78 13.01 0.94 19.33
N THR A 79 13.26 1.97 20.11
CA THR A 79 12.49 2.33 21.33
C THR A 79 12.12 3.81 21.29
N GLU A 80 11.15 4.22 22.11
CA GLU A 80 10.84 5.65 22.31
C GLU A 80 12.09 6.47 22.65
N GLN A 81 12.98 5.94 23.49
CA GLN A 81 14.23 6.62 23.86
C GLN A 81 15.14 6.81 22.65
N THR A 82 15.25 5.81 21.77
CA THR A 82 16.05 5.92 20.53
C THR A 82 15.53 7.06 19.65
N ILE A 83 14.22 7.16 19.47
CA ILE A 83 13.58 8.22 18.68
C ILE A 83 13.80 9.58 19.34
N GLN A 84 13.63 9.66 20.65
CA GLN A 84 13.83 10.91 21.40
C GLN A 84 15.28 11.40 21.36
N ASP A 85 16.26 10.52 21.43
CA ASP A 85 17.67 10.87 21.35
C ASP A 85 18.03 11.45 19.96
N LEU A 86 17.49 10.85 18.90
CA LEU A 86 17.65 11.39 17.54
C LEU A 86 16.93 12.72 17.36
N ARG A 87 15.74 12.89 17.95
CA ARG A 87 14.99 14.14 17.94
C ARG A 87 15.77 15.25 18.66
N ASN A 88 16.40 14.96 19.79
CA ASN A 88 17.25 15.90 20.52
C ASN A 88 18.46 16.33 19.68
N ARG A 89 19.11 15.38 18.99
CA ARG A 89 20.19 15.73 18.05
C ARG A 89 19.71 16.65 16.94
N LEU A 90 18.54 16.38 16.35
CA LEU A 90 17.95 17.18 15.28
C LEU A 90 17.57 18.60 15.74
N GLN A 91 17.24 18.79 17.02
CA GLN A 91 16.96 20.08 17.63
C GLN A 91 18.22 20.83 18.06
N THR A 92 19.41 20.24 17.95
CA THR A 92 20.68 20.84 18.30
C THR A 92 21.29 21.51 17.06
N LYS A 93 21.79 22.71 17.21
CA LYS A 93 22.50 23.43 16.14
C LYS A 93 23.89 22.85 15.92
N ASP A 94 24.32 22.77 14.67
CA ASP A 94 25.68 22.42 14.31
C ASP A 94 26.67 23.48 14.82
N GLU A 95 27.74 23.06 15.46
CA GLU A 95 28.73 23.97 16.10
C GLU A 95 29.50 24.79 15.06
N ALA A 96 29.72 24.28 13.86
CA ALA A 96 30.52 24.94 12.84
C ALA A 96 29.72 26.02 12.11
N SER A 97 28.46 25.73 11.77
CA SER A 97 27.59 26.65 11.04
C SER A 97 26.75 27.55 11.95
N GLY A 98 26.45 27.10 13.19
CA GLY A 98 25.50 27.75 14.10
C GLY A 98 24.04 27.58 13.67
N GLU A 99 23.77 26.74 12.65
CA GLU A 99 22.47 26.50 12.06
C GLU A 99 21.95 25.11 12.40
N TYR A 100 20.65 24.89 12.26
CA TYR A 100 20.06 23.56 12.37
C TYR A 100 20.38 22.73 11.12
N HIS A 101 20.21 21.40 11.22
CA HIS A 101 20.33 20.51 10.07
C HIS A 101 19.47 21.01 8.90
N PRO A 102 20.00 21.11 7.67
CA PRO A 102 19.30 21.72 6.53
C PRO A 102 17.98 21.03 6.18
N ASP A 103 17.87 19.72 6.46
CA ASP A 103 16.67 18.92 6.23
C ASP A 103 15.83 18.69 7.49
N LYS A 104 15.96 19.56 8.50
CA LYS A 104 15.30 19.39 9.78
C LYS A 104 13.81 19.07 9.65
N ASP A 105 13.07 19.84 8.85
CA ASP A 105 11.62 19.67 8.69
C ASP A 105 11.25 18.30 8.05
N ARG A 106 12.11 17.77 7.19
CA ARG A 106 11.93 16.43 6.59
C ARG A 106 12.25 15.34 7.58
N LEU A 107 13.37 15.44 8.27
CA LEU A 107 13.81 14.45 9.25
C LEU A 107 12.89 14.39 10.48
N GLU A 108 12.29 15.51 10.88
CA GLU A 108 11.25 15.54 11.91
C GLU A 108 10.06 14.65 11.54
N LYS A 109 9.59 14.74 10.29
CA LYS A 109 8.48 13.88 9.80
C LYS A 109 8.85 12.39 9.79
N GLU A 110 10.11 12.05 9.50
CA GLU A 110 10.53 10.64 9.56
C GLU A 110 10.56 10.14 11.01
N LEU A 111 10.94 10.99 11.97
CA LEU A 111 10.86 10.66 13.40
C LEU A 111 9.42 10.56 13.89
N ASP A 112 8.54 11.46 13.43
CA ASP A 112 7.11 11.40 13.74
C ASP A 112 6.50 10.09 13.18
N ASN A 113 6.85 9.71 11.95
CA ASN A 113 6.42 8.45 11.36
C ASN A 113 6.92 7.23 12.15
N ALA A 114 8.19 7.25 12.59
CA ALA A 114 8.74 6.18 13.41
C ALA A 114 8.02 6.06 14.76
N GLU A 115 7.74 7.19 15.42
CA GLU A 115 6.99 7.23 16.68
C GLU A 115 5.55 6.74 16.49
N ASP A 116 4.87 7.16 15.44
CA ASP A 116 3.53 6.70 15.09
C ASP A 116 3.49 5.18 14.84
N ILE A 117 4.46 4.63 14.09
CA ILE A 117 4.57 3.18 13.86
C ILE A 117 4.80 2.43 15.18
N LEU A 118 5.67 2.94 16.05
CA LEU A 118 5.99 2.32 17.34
C LEU A 118 4.76 2.23 18.25
N ASN A 119 3.91 3.25 18.21
CA ASN A 119 2.77 3.41 19.11
C ASN A 119 1.46 2.82 18.57
N ASN A 120 1.46 2.24 17.37
CA ASN A 120 0.26 1.66 16.76
C ASN A 120 0.40 0.16 16.55
N GLN A 121 -0.72 -0.57 16.74
CA GLN A 121 -0.80 -1.98 16.38
C GLN A 121 -1.16 -2.09 14.89
N LEU A 122 -0.19 -2.43 14.08
CA LEU A 122 -0.32 -2.45 12.63
C LEU A 122 -0.36 -3.88 12.08
N SER A 123 -1.10 -4.06 10.99
CA SER A 123 -1.06 -5.30 10.18
C SER A 123 0.35 -5.58 9.68
N GLU A 124 0.57 -6.80 9.18
CA GLU A 124 1.78 -7.08 8.39
C GLU A 124 1.86 -6.15 7.16
N PRO A 125 3.06 -5.85 6.67
CA PRO A 125 3.25 -5.01 5.49
C PRO A 125 2.67 -5.66 4.24
N ILE A 126 1.88 -4.91 3.49
CA ILE A 126 1.34 -5.29 2.19
C ILE A 126 2.15 -4.56 1.12
N LEU A 127 2.89 -5.30 0.32
CA LEU A 127 3.59 -4.74 -0.84
C LEU A 127 2.60 -4.46 -1.96
N VAL A 128 2.59 -3.23 -2.47
CA VAL A 128 1.65 -2.82 -3.51
C VAL A 128 2.11 -3.33 -4.87
N HIS A 129 1.19 -3.95 -5.60
CA HIS A 129 1.39 -4.35 -6.99
C HIS A 129 1.27 -3.11 -7.91
N ASN A 130 2.36 -2.71 -8.53
CA ASN A 130 2.39 -1.59 -9.47
C ASN A 130 1.84 -2.03 -10.82
N THR A 131 0.53 -2.22 -10.89
CA THR A 131 -0.14 -2.59 -12.12
C THR A 131 -0.22 -1.38 -13.04
N ILE A 132 0.74 -1.24 -13.93
CA ILE A 132 0.76 -0.17 -14.92
C ILE A 132 -0.18 -0.53 -16.06
N THR A 133 -1.20 0.27 -16.23
CA THR A 133 -2.22 0.02 -17.24
C THR A 133 -2.20 1.09 -18.30
N THR A 134 -1.48 0.82 -19.33
CA THR A 134 -1.60 1.58 -20.57
C THR A 134 -2.57 0.86 -21.50
N ARG A 135 -3.65 1.52 -21.90
CA ARG A 135 -4.54 1.13 -23.02
C ARG A 135 -5.40 -0.13 -22.86
N ASP A 136 -5.75 -0.55 -21.64
CA ASP A 136 -6.67 -1.69 -21.48
C ASP A 136 -8.06 -1.41 -22.08
N THR A 137 -8.47 -0.13 -22.14
CA THR A 137 -9.72 0.30 -22.77
C THR A 137 -9.73 0.10 -24.28
N ASP A 138 -8.57 0.22 -24.93
CA ASP A 138 -8.44 0.07 -26.39
C ASP A 138 -8.63 -1.39 -26.85
N ARG A 139 -8.63 -2.35 -25.91
CA ARG A 139 -8.78 -3.79 -26.19
C ARG A 139 -10.22 -4.27 -26.12
N GLY A 140 -11.17 -3.35 -25.89
CA GLY A 140 -12.59 -3.70 -25.76
C GLY A 140 -12.94 -4.44 -24.47
N PHE A 141 -12.10 -4.33 -23.43
CA PHE A 141 -12.39 -4.80 -22.09
C PHE A 141 -12.90 -3.66 -21.24
N SER A 142 -14.12 -3.76 -20.75
CA SER A 142 -14.68 -2.88 -19.73
C SER A 142 -14.69 -3.57 -18.38
N GLY A 143 -14.58 -2.81 -17.29
CA GLY A 143 -14.70 -3.34 -15.93
C GLY A 143 -13.44 -3.97 -15.35
N LEU A 144 -12.29 -3.90 -16.05
CA LEU A 144 -11.02 -4.29 -15.47
C LEU A 144 -10.57 -3.24 -14.46
N ASN A 145 -10.03 -3.70 -13.34
CA ASN A 145 -9.44 -2.84 -12.32
C ASN A 145 -8.09 -3.38 -11.82
N ALA A 146 -7.42 -2.58 -10.99
CA ALA A 146 -6.14 -2.91 -10.37
C ALA A 146 -6.26 -2.88 -8.84
N TRP A 147 -7.40 -3.30 -8.31
CA TRP A 147 -7.63 -3.34 -6.87
C TRP A 147 -6.82 -4.46 -6.23
N GLN A 148 -6.06 -4.10 -5.22
CA GLN A 148 -5.37 -5.06 -4.37
C GLN A 148 -6.04 -5.05 -3.00
N PRO A 149 -6.48 -6.22 -2.49
CA PRO A 149 -7.11 -6.31 -1.18
C PRO A 149 -6.17 -5.86 -0.06
N LEU A 150 -6.72 -5.14 0.92
CA LEU A 150 -6.03 -4.85 2.17
C LEU A 150 -6.24 -5.92 3.23
N GLY A 151 -7.07 -6.93 2.95
CA GLY A 151 -7.39 -7.99 3.91
C GLY A 151 -8.19 -7.49 5.12
N ILE A 152 -8.94 -6.40 4.96
CA ILE A 152 -9.82 -5.86 6.00
C ILE A 152 -11.17 -5.44 5.43
N THR A 153 -12.19 -5.52 6.29
CA THR A 153 -13.49 -4.90 6.09
C THR A 153 -13.71 -3.81 7.14
N ALA A 154 -14.46 -2.78 6.78
CA ALA A 154 -14.81 -1.71 7.69
C ALA A 154 -16.24 -1.22 7.45
N ALA A 155 -16.93 -0.79 8.50
CA ALA A 155 -18.25 -0.21 8.43
C ALA A 155 -18.22 1.27 8.02
N ALA A 156 -19.34 1.78 7.49
CA ALA A 156 -19.47 3.20 7.23
C ALA A 156 -19.33 4.01 8.53
N GLY A 157 -18.55 5.08 8.51
CA GLY A 157 -18.23 5.91 9.65
C GLY A 157 -17.15 5.36 10.58
N GLU A 158 -16.59 4.19 10.30
CA GLU A 158 -15.43 3.67 11.01
C GLU A 158 -14.16 4.45 10.61
N GLU A 159 -13.31 4.71 11.58
CA GLU A 159 -12.00 5.31 11.37
C GLU A 159 -10.93 4.23 11.31
N ILE A 160 -10.13 4.25 10.27
CA ILE A 160 -8.97 3.39 10.10
C ILE A 160 -7.72 4.25 9.86
N THR A 161 -6.58 3.74 10.26
CA THR A 161 -5.28 4.39 10.03
C THR A 161 -4.46 3.54 9.07
N LEU A 162 -3.94 4.16 8.01
CA LEU A 162 -3.05 3.51 7.06
C LEU A 162 -1.67 4.16 7.12
N PHE A 163 -0.63 3.35 7.17
CA PHE A 163 0.76 3.76 7.04
C PHE A 163 1.25 3.37 5.65
N VAL A 164 1.69 4.35 4.90
CA VAL A 164 2.18 4.16 3.52
C VAL A 164 3.64 4.51 3.44
N GLY A 165 4.44 3.58 2.98
CA GLY A 165 5.85 3.80 2.69
C GLY A 165 6.16 3.78 1.21
N HIS A 166 7.30 4.38 0.84
CA HIS A 166 7.77 4.43 -0.54
C HIS A 166 9.30 4.42 -0.59
N ASN A 167 9.86 3.80 -1.62
CA ASN A 167 11.31 3.63 -1.76
C ASN A 167 12.11 4.93 -2.02
N THR A 168 11.48 6.03 -2.38
CA THR A 168 12.19 7.29 -2.71
C THR A 168 11.50 8.55 -2.21
N MET A 169 10.23 8.47 -1.76
CA MET A 169 9.47 9.61 -1.26
C MET A 169 9.60 9.67 0.26
N GLY A 170 9.90 10.86 0.79
CA GLY A 170 9.88 11.10 2.23
C GLY A 170 8.44 11.19 2.77
N THR A 171 8.30 11.06 4.09
CA THR A 171 7.04 11.11 4.83
C THR A 171 6.25 12.41 4.56
N GLY A 172 4.97 12.26 4.32
CA GLY A 172 4.02 13.35 4.00
C GLY A 172 3.95 13.71 2.52
N SER A 173 4.57 12.93 1.62
CA SER A 173 4.50 13.14 0.16
C SER A 173 3.20 12.59 -0.42
N ASN A 174 2.67 13.25 -1.46
CA ASN A 174 1.53 12.72 -2.22
C ASN A 174 1.94 11.48 -3.01
N THR A 175 1.13 10.45 -2.95
CA THR A 175 1.39 9.19 -3.66
C THR A 175 0.49 9.01 -4.88
N ASN A 176 0.73 7.93 -5.63
CA ASN A 176 -0.15 7.42 -6.66
C ASN A 176 -1.03 6.27 -6.15
N LEU A 177 -1.33 6.24 -4.84
CA LEU A 177 -2.19 5.23 -4.24
C LEU A 177 -3.55 5.81 -3.87
N GLN A 178 -4.60 5.09 -4.23
CA GLN A 178 -5.96 5.39 -3.83
C GLN A 178 -6.49 4.29 -2.91
N LEU A 179 -7.15 4.70 -1.81
CA LEU A 179 -7.97 3.81 -1.01
C LEU A 179 -9.35 3.71 -1.65
N VAL A 180 -9.82 2.48 -1.86
CA VAL A 180 -11.14 2.17 -2.40
C VAL A 180 -11.93 1.41 -1.34
N ALA A 181 -13.10 1.92 -0.97
CA ALA A 181 -14.08 1.23 -0.15
C ALA A 181 -15.17 0.64 -1.05
N THR A 182 -15.65 -0.53 -0.68
CA THR A 182 -16.66 -1.27 -1.42
C THR A 182 -17.83 -1.61 -0.51
N GLN A 183 -18.88 -2.13 -1.09
CA GLN A 183 -20.00 -2.73 -0.37
C GLN A 183 -20.50 -3.99 -1.06
N TYR A 184 -21.28 -4.80 -0.36
CA TYR A 184 -21.83 -6.05 -0.88
C TYR A 184 -23.31 -5.98 -1.28
N HIS A 185 -23.94 -4.82 -1.13
CA HIS A 185 -25.32 -4.59 -1.59
C HIS A 185 -25.35 -4.10 -3.04
N ALA A 186 -26.11 -4.78 -3.88
CA ALA A 186 -26.13 -4.51 -5.34
C ALA A 186 -27.22 -3.51 -5.78
N GLU A 187 -28.02 -3.01 -4.85
CA GLU A 187 -29.27 -2.32 -5.13
C GLU A 187 -29.13 -0.96 -5.82
N SER A 188 -27.97 -0.31 -5.73
CA SER A 188 -27.79 1.05 -6.25
C SER A 188 -26.99 1.18 -7.51
N GLY A 189 -26.37 0.12 -7.96
CA GLY A 189 -25.37 0.21 -9.03
C GLY A 189 -24.03 0.82 -8.61
N SER A 190 -23.91 1.40 -7.42
CA SER A 190 -22.63 1.90 -6.88
C SER A 190 -22.09 0.93 -5.85
N VAL A 191 -21.19 0.05 -6.28
CA VAL A 191 -20.58 -0.97 -5.41
C VAL A 191 -19.25 -0.56 -4.79
N SER A 192 -18.71 0.57 -5.21
CA SER A 192 -17.41 1.07 -4.73
C SER A 192 -17.30 2.59 -4.79
N LYS A 193 -16.40 3.11 -3.97
CA LYS A 193 -16.05 4.52 -3.93
C LYS A 193 -14.55 4.68 -3.68
N VAL A 194 -13.88 5.54 -4.45
CA VAL A 194 -12.56 6.03 -4.07
C VAL A 194 -12.73 6.94 -2.86
N VAL A 195 -12.11 6.57 -1.76
CA VAL A 195 -12.20 7.30 -0.49
C VAL A 195 -11.28 8.51 -0.51
N THR A 196 -10.00 8.25 -0.79
CA THR A 196 -8.97 9.31 -0.84
C THR A 196 -7.74 8.83 -1.61
N THR A 197 -6.90 9.79 -1.99
CA THR A 197 -5.51 9.51 -2.39
C THR A 197 -4.63 9.61 -1.15
N LEU A 198 -3.82 8.59 -0.93
CA LEU A 198 -2.98 8.46 0.25
C LEU A 198 -1.69 9.30 0.15
N LYS A 199 -1.11 9.61 1.29
CA LYS A 199 0.24 10.17 1.43
C LYS A 199 1.17 9.16 2.07
N THR A 200 2.46 9.30 1.86
CA THR A 200 3.45 8.54 2.64
C THR A 200 3.38 8.93 4.12
N GLY A 201 3.62 7.96 5.02
CA GLY A 201 3.40 8.06 6.45
C GLY A 201 1.95 7.80 6.83
N ARG A 202 1.51 8.37 7.92
CA ARG A 202 0.19 8.15 8.52
C ARG A 202 -0.94 8.82 7.73
N ASN A 203 -2.03 8.09 7.54
CA ASN A 203 -3.30 8.55 6.96
C ASN A 203 -4.46 8.09 7.84
N ASP A 204 -5.13 8.99 8.52
CA ASP A 204 -6.36 8.69 9.26
C ASP A 204 -7.55 8.92 8.33
N VAL A 205 -8.37 7.91 8.16
CA VAL A 205 -9.44 7.89 7.16
C VAL A 205 -10.75 7.39 7.76
N THR A 206 -11.80 8.18 7.58
CA THR A 206 -13.17 7.75 7.90
C THR A 206 -13.77 7.06 6.68
N ILE A 207 -14.24 5.82 6.84
CA ILE A 207 -14.85 5.05 5.77
C ILE A 207 -16.20 5.66 5.41
N PRO A 208 -16.42 6.06 4.15
CA PRO A 208 -17.64 6.72 3.75
C PRO A 208 -18.79 5.71 3.59
N LYS A 209 -19.99 6.21 3.76
CA LYS A 209 -21.19 5.55 3.29
C LYS A 209 -21.19 5.52 1.75
N ILE A 210 -21.32 4.35 1.18
CA ILE A 210 -21.33 4.16 -0.29
C ILE A 210 -22.76 4.16 -0.81
N TRP A 211 -23.67 3.57 -0.07
CA TRP A 211 -25.08 3.54 -0.35
C TRP A 211 -25.91 4.37 0.62
N SER A 212 -27.08 4.87 0.18
CA SER A 212 -27.88 5.85 0.92
C SER A 212 -28.88 5.25 1.93
N THR A 213 -29.24 3.98 1.80
CA THR A 213 -30.34 3.39 2.60
C THR A 213 -29.87 2.64 3.83
N ASP A 214 -28.64 2.13 3.82
CA ASP A 214 -28.08 1.38 4.93
C ASP A 214 -26.86 2.13 5.50
N GLU A 215 -27.02 2.67 6.71
CA GLU A 215 -25.99 3.52 7.33
C GLU A 215 -24.81 2.72 7.87
N GLU A 216 -25.01 1.47 8.16
CA GLU A 216 -24.05 0.61 8.83
C GLU A 216 -23.39 -0.41 7.90
N SER A 217 -23.83 -0.48 6.63
CA SER A 217 -23.22 -1.40 5.70
C SER A 217 -21.74 -1.05 5.51
N GLY A 218 -20.92 -2.06 5.66
CA GLY A 218 -19.51 -2.00 5.43
C GLY A 218 -19.11 -2.74 4.15
N GLY A 219 -17.83 -2.76 3.88
CA GLY A 219 -17.28 -3.48 2.76
C GLY A 219 -15.79 -3.74 2.90
N ALA A 220 -15.26 -4.49 1.97
CA ALA A 220 -13.84 -4.72 1.86
C ALA A 220 -13.11 -3.46 1.34
N LEU A 221 -11.88 -3.29 1.81
CA LEU A 221 -11.01 -2.18 1.43
C LEU A 221 -9.90 -2.65 0.51
N TYR A 222 -9.60 -1.82 -0.46
CA TYR A 222 -8.59 -2.11 -1.48
C TYR A 222 -7.68 -0.91 -1.69
N ILE A 223 -6.44 -1.20 -2.09
CA ILE A 223 -5.52 -0.20 -2.63
C ILE A 223 -5.54 -0.30 -4.16
N GLN A 224 -5.48 0.85 -4.80
CA GLN A 224 -5.28 0.97 -6.25
C GLN A 224 -4.08 1.85 -6.54
N TYR A 225 -3.12 1.31 -7.28
CA TYR A 225 -2.03 2.10 -7.86
C TYR A 225 -2.52 2.78 -9.13
N THR A 226 -2.30 4.09 -9.23
CA THR A 226 -2.72 4.92 -10.37
C THR A 226 -1.56 5.55 -11.12
N GLY A 227 -0.33 5.21 -10.74
CA GLY A 227 0.89 5.69 -11.37
C GLY A 227 1.24 4.96 -12.66
N ASN A 228 2.36 5.33 -13.23
CA ASN A 228 2.91 4.76 -14.47
C ASN A 228 4.42 4.48 -14.36
N ASN A 229 4.97 4.43 -13.16
CA ASN A 229 6.39 4.20 -12.92
C ASN A 229 6.63 2.77 -12.39
N ALA A 230 7.27 1.94 -13.19
CA ALA A 230 7.58 0.56 -12.80
C ALA A 230 8.57 0.44 -11.61
N ASN A 231 9.28 1.52 -11.30
CA ASN A 231 10.25 1.54 -10.20
C ASN A 231 9.64 2.04 -8.87
N ASP A 232 8.39 2.50 -8.87
CA ASP A 232 7.69 2.85 -7.62
C ASP A 232 7.48 1.57 -6.82
N ARG A 233 7.87 1.60 -5.56
CA ARG A 233 7.60 0.52 -4.61
C ARG A 233 6.93 1.12 -3.38
N TYR A 234 5.77 0.59 -3.05
CA TYR A 234 4.99 0.98 -1.90
C TYR A 234 4.77 -0.19 -0.97
N SER A 235 4.70 0.12 0.32
CA SER A 235 4.21 -0.76 1.37
C SER A 235 3.08 -0.08 2.11
N VAL A 236 2.06 -0.84 2.50
CA VAL A 236 0.92 -0.34 3.27
C VAL A 236 0.72 -1.22 4.48
N ARG A 237 0.52 -0.62 5.65
CA ARG A 237 0.09 -1.28 6.88
C ARG A 237 -1.17 -0.60 7.41
N VAL A 238 -2.00 -1.35 8.10
CA VAL A 238 -3.32 -0.88 8.54
C VAL A 238 -3.51 -1.11 10.02
N ASN A 239 -4.16 -0.14 10.68
CA ASN A 239 -4.72 -0.27 12.01
C ASN A 239 -6.21 0.02 11.95
N GLY A 240 -7.05 -0.85 12.51
CA GLY A 240 -8.51 -0.77 12.48
C GLY A 240 -9.15 -1.70 11.46
N GLY A 241 -10.48 -1.74 11.46
CA GLY A 241 -11.25 -2.68 10.67
C GLY A 241 -11.24 -4.12 11.22
N VAL A 242 -11.85 -5.01 10.47
CA VAL A 242 -11.94 -6.44 10.78
C VAL A 242 -11.15 -7.21 9.73
N GLU A 243 -10.21 -8.04 10.17
CA GLU A 243 -9.41 -8.88 9.29
C GLU A 243 -10.26 -9.85 8.48
N VAL A 244 -9.92 -9.95 7.19
CA VAL A 244 -10.53 -10.86 6.22
C VAL A 244 -9.43 -11.72 5.59
N PRO A 245 -9.58 -13.06 5.59
CA PRO A 245 -8.64 -13.92 4.89
C PRO A 245 -8.51 -13.51 3.44
N THR A 246 -7.29 -13.33 2.99
CA THR A 246 -6.98 -12.91 1.62
C THR A 246 -5.86 -13.78 1.07
N LEU A 247 -6.07 -14.33 -0.12
CA LEU A 247 -5.05 -15.06 -0.86
C LEU A 247 -4.54 -14.19 -2.00
N ASP A 248 -3.30 -13.70 -1.87
CA ASP A 248 -2.63 -12.94 -2.93
C ASP A 248 -1.62 -13.84 -3.64
N LEU A 249 -1.94 -14.21 -4.88
CA LEU A 249 -1.09 -14.99 -5.78
C LEU A 249 -0.61 -14.18 -7.00
N TYR A 250 -0.85 -12.85 -7.01
CA TYR A 250 -0.45 -11.98 -8.11
C TYR A 250 1.08 -11.99 -8.28
N GLY A 251 1.54 -12.37 -9.47
CA GLY A 251 2.97 -12.46 -9.78
C GLY A 251 3.72 -13.62 -9.11
N VAL A 252 3.06 -14.45 -8.32
CA VAL A 252 3.68 -15.57 -7.60
C VAL A 252 3.76 -16.79 -8.53
N THR A 253 4.95 -17.08 -9.02
CA THR A 253 5.21 -18.19 -9.97
C THR A 253 5.84 -19.42 -9.30
N ASP A 254 6.44 -19.24 -8.12
CA ASP A 254 7.03 -20.36 -7.37
C ASP A 254 5.94 -21.25 -6.79
N ALA A 255 5.99 -22.53 -7.13
CA ALA A 255 4.95 -23.50 -6.72
C ALA A 255 4.94 -23.74 -5.20
N GLN A 256 6.10 -23.71 -4.54
CA GLN A 256 6.18 -23.92 -3.10
C GLN A 256 5.62 -22.70 -2.34
N GLU A 257 5.93 -21.50 -2.81
CA GLU A 257 5.38 -20.26 -2.25
C GLU A 257 3.85 -20.20 -2.43
N ARG A 258 3.33 -20.54 -3.62
CA ARG A 258 1.89 -20.64 -3.88
C ARG A 258 1.20 -21.61 -2.91
N GLN A 259 1.79 -22.80 -2.74
CA GLN A 259 1.27 -23.82 -1.82
C GLN A 259 1.25 -23.31 -0.38
N GLN A 260 2.34 -22.70 0.09
CA GLN A 260 2.43 -22.16 1.44
C GLN A 260 1.40 -21.05 1.69
N ARG A 261 1.24 -20.12 0.76
CA ARG A 261 0.22 -19.05 0.85
C ARG A 261 -1.19 -19.62 0.89
N ALA A 262 -1.48 -20.61 0.06
CA ALA A 262 -2.79 -21.25 0.05
C ALA A 262 -3.09 -22.04 1.34
N GLU A 263 -2.11 -22.71 1.94
CA GLU A 263 -2.24 -23.39 3.24
C GLU A 263 -2.54 -22.40 4.36
N GLN A 264 -1.79 -21.30 4.44
CA GLN A 264 -2.02 -20.24 5.42
C GLN A 264 -3.41 -19.61 5.24
N TYR A 265 -3.79 -19.33 4.00
CA TYR A 265 -5.10 -18.79 3.69
C TYR A 265 -6.24 -19.72 4.11
N VAL A 266 -6.17 -21.02 3.76
CA VAL A 266 -7.20 -21.99 4.12
C VAL A 266 -7.33 -22.13 5.63
N GLU A 267 -6.24 -22.07 6.38
CA GLU A 267 -6.28 -22.12 7.84
C GLU A 267 -6.92 -20.86 8.43
N ALA A 268 -6.53 -19.68 7.93
CA ALA A 268 -7.17 -18.42 8.31
C ALA A 268 -8.67 -18.40 7.97
N LEU A 269 -9.04 -18.97 6.81
CA LEU A 269 -10.43 -19.05 6.35
C LEU A 269 -11.29 -19.91 7.27
N LYS A 270 -10.77 -21.03 7.81
CA LYS A 270 -11.48 -21.86 8.80
C LYS A 270 -11.82 -21.06 10.04
N GLY A 271 -10.83 -20.38 10.65
CA GLY A 271 -11.06 -19.56 11.84
C GLY A 271 -12.02 -18.39 11.57
N TYR A 272 -11.95 -17.79 10.37
CA TYR A 272 -12.86 -16.72 9.98
C TYR A 272 -14.31 -17.21 9.87
N VAL A 273 -14.54 -18.37 9.23
CA VAL A 273 -15.87 -18.97 9.10
C VAL A 273 -16.46 -19.35 10.46
N GLU A 274 -15.67 -19.93 11.37
CA GLU A 274 -16.10 -20.21 12.74
C GLU A 274 -16.51 -18.94 13.50
N LYS A 275 -15.71 -17.87 13.37
CA LYS A 275 -16.01 -16.55 13.98
C LYS A 275 -17.28 -15.95 13.39
N MET A 276 -17.48 -16.06 12.09
CA MET A 276 -18.68 -15.60 11.39
C MET A 276 -19.92 -16.34 11.89
N GLU A 277 -19.91 -17.67 12.00
CA GLU A 277 -21.01 -18.46 12.52
C GLU A 277 -21.37 -18.09 13.98
N ALA A 278 -20.35 -17.82 14.81
CA ALA A 278 -20.56 -17.38 16.17
C ALA A 278 -21.22 -15.99 16.26
N VAL A 279 -20.87 -15.08 15.34
CA VAL A 279 -21.50 -13.74 15.24
C VAL A 279 -22.94 -13.87 14.76
N HIS A 280 -23.22 -14.64 13.71
CA HIS A 280 -24.57 -14.92 13.21
C HIS A 280 -25.49 -15.46 14.29
N LYS A 281 -25.00 -16.44 15.05
CA LYS A 281 -25.77 -17.03 16.14
C LYS A 281 -26.16 -15.99 17.18
N LYS A 282 -25.23 -15.12 17.57
CA LYS A 282 -25.54 -14.03 18.53
C LYS A 282 -26.56 -13.03 17.98
N VAL A 283 -26.43 -12.68 16.69
CA VAL A 283 -27.36 -11.75 16.04
C VAL A 283 -28.77 -12.34 16.01
N HIS A 284 -28.93 -13.63 15.66
CA HIS A 284 -30.21 -14.32 15.69
C HIS A 284 -30.80 -14.39 17.12
N GLU A 285 -29.98 -14.73 18.11
CA GLU A 285 -30.39 -14.77 19.51
C GLU A 285 -30.87 -13.39 20.01
N ASN A 286 -30.16 -12.31 19.64
CA ASN A 286 -30.46 -10.95 20.07
C ASN A 286 -31.68 -10.36 19.35
N SER A 287 -31.80 -10.58 18.04
CA SER A 287 -32.87 -10.03 17.22
C SER A 287 -34.20 -10.80 17.35
N GLY A 288 -34.15 -12.07 17.75
CA GLY A 288 -35.31 -12.97 17.73
C GLY A 288 -35.82 -13.22 16.31
N ASN A 289 -35.04 -12.90 15.28
CA ASN A 289 -35.43 -13.01 13.88
C ASN A 289 -34.34 -13.75 13.11
N GLU A 290 -34.63 -14.96 12.66
CA GLU A 290 -33.69 -15.83 11.91
C GLU A 290 -33.34 -15.28 10.52
N SER A 291 -34.09 -14.30 10.01
CA SER A 291 -33.76 -13.65 8.73
C SER A 291 -32.74 -12.53 8.85
N VAL A 292 -32.36 -12.09 10.06
CA VAL A 292 -31.29 -11.11 10.28
C VAL A 292 -29.95 -11.82 10.28
N GLU A 293 -29.23 -11.75 9.17
CA GLU A 293 -27.98 -12.48 9.00
C GLU A 293 -26.75 -11.74 9.58
N TYR A 294 -26.78 -10.40 9.65
CA TYR A 294 -25.61 -9.60 10.05
C TYR A 294 -26.01 -8.36 10.84
N GLU A 295 -25.22 -8.08 11.85
CA GLU A 295 -25.15 -6.78 12.48
C GLU A 295 -23.90 -6.06 11.96
N TYR A 296 -24.09 -4.98 11.22
CA TYR A 296 -23.00 -4.18 10.69
C TYR A 296 -22.63 -3.09 11.69
N SER A 297 -22.02 -3.46 12.80
CA SER A 297 -21.42 -2.49 13.71
C SER A 297 -19.95 -2.31 13.44
N LYS A 298 -19.38 -1.21 13.95
CA LYS A 298 -17.93 -0.94 13.84
C LYS A 298 -17.09 -2.07 14.45
N GLU A 299 -17.60 -2.73 15.47
CA GLU A 299 -16.91 -3.80 16.18
C GLU A 299 -17.07 -5.17 15.50
N ASN A 300 -18.05 -5.33 14.62
CA ASN A 300 -18.44 -6.61 14.06
C ASN A 300 -18.69 -6.55 12.54
N CYS A 301 -17.90 -5.80 11.81
CA CYS A 301 -18.01 -5.73 10.34
C CYS A 301 -17.53 -7.02 9.66
N ILE A 302 -18.08 -8.17 10.10
CA ILE A 302 -17.81 -9.50 9.54
C ILE A 302 -18.81 -9.77 8.44
N LEU A 303 -18.39 -9.54 7.20
CA LEU A 303 -19.26 -9.61 6.04
C LEU A 303 -19.38 -11.00 5.42
N GLY A 304 -18.64 -11.96 5.94
CA GLY A 304 -18.65 -13.34 5.44
C GLY A 304 -18.04 -13.53 4.04
N ALA A 305 -17.32 -12.53 3.54
CA ALA A 305 -16.63 -12.61 2.25
C ALA A 305 -15.11 -12.76 2.44
N THR A 306 -14.44 -13.24 1.42
CA THR A 306 -12.99 -13.42 1.34
C THR A 306 -12.50 -13.03 -0.04
N ASP A 307 -11.25 -12.59 -0.16
CA ASP A 307 -10.65 -12.15 -1.41
C ASP A 307 -9.56 -13.13 -1.88
N ILE A 308 -9.54 -13.41 -3.19
CA ILE A 308 -8.47 -14.16 -3.84
C ILE A 308 -8.01 -13.36 -5.06
N LEU A 309 -6.76 -12.90 -5.02
CA LEU A 309 -6.15 -12.14 -6.10
C LEU A 309 -5.21 -13.01 -6.93
N LEU A 310 -5.49 -13.10 -8.21
CA LEU A 310 -4.67 -13.74 -9.23
C LEU A 310 -4.17 -12.70 -10.23
N ASP A 311 -3.32 -13.09 -11.17
CA ASP A 311 -2.79 -12.17 -12.19
C ASP A 311 -3.90 -11.52 -13.05
N LYS A 312 -4.97 -12.26 -13.33
CA LYS A 312 -6.03 -11.82 -14.26
C LYS A 312 -7.40 -11.68 -13.62
N MET A 313 -7.56 -12.14 -12.40
CA MET A 313 -8.85 -12.16 -11.70
C MET A 313 -8.70 -11.77 -10.24
N LEU A 314 -9.64 -10.96 -9.76
CA LEU A 314 -9.88 -10.74 -8.34
C LEU A 314 -11.25 -11.33 -8.01
N PHE A 315 -11.27 -12.31 -7.11
CA PHE A 315 -12.48 -12.89 -6.57
C PHE A 315 -12.77 -12.31 -5.20
N SER A 316 -14.01 -11.87 -5.00
CA SER A 316 -14.55 -11.53 -3.69
C SER A 316 -15.78 -12.41 -3.47
N LEU A 317 -15.62 -13.50 -2.73
CA LEU A 317 -16.57 -14.61 -2.65
C LEU A 317 -17.03 -14.87 -1.21
N PRO A 318 -18.18 -15.54 -0.99
CA PRO A 318 -18.58 -15.95 0.35
C PRO A 318 -17.57 -16.95 0.94
N ALA A 319 -17.05 -16.61 2.12
CA ALA A 319 -15.98 -17.37 2.78
C ALA A 319 -16.35 -18.84 3.02
N GLN A 320 -17.55 -19.10 3.51
CA GLN A 320 -18.04 -20.46 3.77
C GLN A 320 -18.14 -21.29 2.49
N GLN A 321 -18.53 -20.68 1.36
CA GLN A 321 -18.63 -21.37 0.08
C GLN A 321 -17.25 -21.70 -0.50
N VAL A 322 -16.28 -20.80 -0.34
CA VAL A 322 -14.89 -21.08 -0.73
C VAL A 322 -14.32 -22.22 0.10
N LEU A 323 -14.50 -22.18 1.42
CA LEU A 323 -14.00 -23.24 2.32
C LEU A 323 -14.64 -24.60 2.02
N SER A 324 -15.95 -24.65 1.81
CA SER A 324 -16.65 -25.90 1.45
C SER A 324 -16.29 -26.38 0.06
N GLY A 325 -16.14 -25.48 -0.91
CA GLY A 325 -15.79 -25.83 -2.30
C GLY A 325 -14.40 -26.46 -2.45
N CYS A 326 -13.43 -25.96 -1.69
CA CYS A 326 -12.09 -26.57 -1.65
C CYS A 326 -11.97 -27.70 -0.59
N GLU A 327 -13.03 -28.02 0.15
CA GLU A 327 -13.06 -29.03 1.23
C GLU A 327 -11.96 -28.80 2.29
N GLY A 328 -11.60 -27.52 2.53
CA GLY A 328 -10.49 -27.15 3.42
C GLY A 328 -9.10 -27.60 2.95
N ASN A 329 -8.93 -27.87 1.66
CA ASN A 329 -7.71 -28.38 1.03
C ASN A 329 -7.08 -27.32 0.12
N ALA A 330 -5.86 -26.90 0.46
CA ALA A 330 -5.13 -25.87 -0.27
C ALA A 330 -4.83 -26.25 -1.74
N GLN A 331 -4.50 -27.53 -2.00
CA GLN A 331 -4.23 -27.98 -3.37
C GLN A 331 -5.48 -27.91 -4.25
N LYS A 332 -6.63 -28.34 -3.73
CA LYS A 332 -7.91 -28.21 -4.47
C LYS A 332 -8.26 -26.76 -4.80
N LEU A 333 -7.95 -25.86 -3.85
CA LEU A 333 -8.12 -24.43 -4.09
C LEU A 333 -7.21 -23.96 -5.23
N LEU A 334 -5.92 -24.29 -5.18
CA LEU A 334 -4.95 -23.92 -6.22
C LEU A 334 -5.33 -24.51 -7.59
N ASP A 335 -5.74 -25.77 -7.65
CA ASP A 335 -6.18 -26.42 -8.90
C ASP A 335 -7.36 -25.65 -9.52
N SER A 336 -8.30 -25.19 -8.68
CA SER A 336 -9.43 -24.38 -9.12
C SER A 336 -8.99 -23.01 -9.64
N MET A 337 -8.05 -22.35 -8.94
CA MET A 337 -7.52 -21.04 -9.33
C MET A 337 -6.71 -21.13 -10.63
N ASP A 338 -5.91 -22.17 -10.80
CA ASP A 338 -5.14 -22.41 -12.02
C ASP A 338 -6.07 -22.71 -13.23
N ALA A 339 -7.17 -23.41 -13.00
CA ALA A 339 -8.19 -23.62 -14.03
C ALA A 339 -8.84 -22.29 -14.46
N MET A 340 -9.14 -21.40 -13.52
CA MET A 340 -9.68 -20.07 -13.82
C MET A 340 -8.68 -19.19 -14.58
N GLU A 341 -7.41 -19.16 -14.17
CA GLU A 341 -6.34 -18.49 -14.90
C GLU A 341 -6.18 -19.06 -16.33
N GLY A 342 -6.24 -20.37 -16.46
CA GLY A 342 -6.20 -21.06 -17.76
C GLY A 342 -7.35 -20.64 -18.67
N MET A 343 -8.55 -20.53 -18.13
CA MET A 343 -9.73 -20.04 -18.85
C MET A 343 -9.54 -18.60 -19.32
N MET A 344 -9.01 -17.71 -18.48
CA MET A 344 -8.74 -16.32 -18.85
C MET A 344 -7.65 -16.21 -19.91
N ASN A 345 -6.62 -17.03 -19.84
CA ASN A 345 -5.59 -17.11 -20.87
C ASN A 345 -6.20 -17.49 -22.25
N LEU A 346 -7.06 -18.50 -22.29
CA LEU A 346 -7.77 -18.89 -23.50
C LEU A 346 -8.67 -17.75 -24.02
N PHE A 347 -9.38 -17.07 -23.14
CA PHE A 347 -10.22 -15.93 -23.48
C PHE A 347 -9.42 -14.80 -24.14
N TYR A 348 -8.29 -14.43 -23.59
CA TYR A 348 -7.41 -13.41 -24.17
C TYR A 348 -6.80 -13.86 -25.51
N GLN A 349 -6.41 -15.12 -25.62
CA GLN A 349 -5.91 -15.68 -26.89
C GLN A 349 -6.98 -15.65 -27.99
N HIS A 350 -8.23 -15.95 -27.66
CA HIS A 350 -9.37 -15.82 -28.60
C HIS A 350 -9.61 -14.38 -29.03
N LYS A 351 -9.24 -13.40 -28.21
CA LYS A 351 -9.25 -11.98 -28.58
C LYS A 351 -8.02 -11.56 -29.42
N GLY A 352 -7.14 -12.47 -29.76
CA GLY A 352 -5.93 -12.21 -30.54
C GLY A 352 -4.77 -11.64 -29.71
N LEU A 353 -4.88 -11.67 -28.38
CA LEU A 353 -3.81 -11.20 -27.50
C LEU A 353 -2.79 -12.33 -27.21
N ASN A 354 -1.53 -11.93 -26.95
CA ASN A 354 -0.45 -12.85 -26.62
C ASN A 354 0.42 -12.22 -25.52
N GLN A 355 0.67 -12.98 -24.45
CA GLN A 355 1.49 -12.52 -23.30
C GLN A 355 2.86 -11.99 -23.72
N THR A 356 3.48 -12.59 -24.73
CA THR A 356 4.84 -12.29 -25.21
C THR A 356 4.85 -11.43 -26.48
N ALA A 357 3.72 -10.83 -26.86
CA ALA A 357 3.67 -9.97 -28.05
C ALA A 357 4.69 -8.84 -27.95
N PRO A 358 5.40 -8.49 -29.04
CA PRO A 358 6.35 -7.38 -29.06
C PRO A 358 5.69 -6.04 -28.74
N ASP A 359 4.50 -5.81 -29.29
CA ASP A 359 3.72 -4.60 -29.05
C ASP A 359 2.87 -4.77 -27.77
N GLU A 360 2.97 -3.84 -26.84
CA GLU A 360 2.23 -3.87 -25.57
C GLU A 360 0.72 -3.93 -25.76
N LYS A 361 0.20 -3.28 -26.82
CA LYS A 361 -1.24 -3.30 -27.11
C LYS A 361 -1.78 -4.69 -27.43
N ASP A 362 -0.91 -5.62 -27.86
CA ASP A 362 -1.25 -6.99 -28.21
C ASP A 362 -0.96 -7.98 -27.07
N ARG A 363 -0.50 -7.48 -25.90
CA ARG A 363 -0.29 -8.28 -24.69
C ARG A 363 -1.58 -8.42 -23.89
N PHE A 364 -1.59 -9.39 -23.01
CA PHE A 364 -2.66 -9.53 -22.01
C PHE A 364 -2.77 -8.27 -21.13
N PRO A 365 -3.98 -7.86 -20.76
CA PRO A 365 -4.15 -6.80 -19.77
C PRO A 365 -3.41 -7.11 -18.46
N GLN A 366 -2.84 -6.11 -17.85
CA GLN A 366 -2.23 -6.23 -16.52
C GLN A 366 -3.27 -6.06 -15.40
N ARG A 367 -4.36 -5.33 -15.70
CA ARG A 367 -5.52 -5.25 -14.80
C ARG A 367 -6.30 -6.56 -14.83
N HIS A 368 -6.96 -6.86 -13.73
CA HIS A 368 -7.74 -8.07 -13.56
C HIS A 368 -9.25 -7.83 -13.70
N LEU A 369 -9.94 -8.90 -14.07
CA LEU A 369 -11.39 -8.96 -14.00
C LEU A 369 -11.79 -9.16 -12.53
N ASN A 370 -12.75 -8.36 -12.05
CA ASN A 370 -13.27 -8.48 -10.70
C ASN A 370 -14.57 -9.31 -10.71
N ILE A 371 -14.57 -10.46 -10.04
CA ILE A 371 -15.74 -11.28 -9.79
C ILE A 371 -16.12 -11.11 -8.33
N ARG A 372 -17.26 -10.47 -8.10
CA ARG A 372 -17.67 -10.05 -6.76
C ARG A 372 -19.03 -10.65 -6.40
N TYR A 373 -19.07 -11.29 -5.24
CA TYR A 373 -20.33 -11.62 -4.58
C TYR A 373 -21.04 -10.33 -4.19
N GLN A 374 -22.33 -10.29 -4.46
CA GLN A 374 -23.22 -9.22 -4.03
C GLN A 374 -24.49 -9.83 -3.47
N ARG A 375 -24.94 -9.31 -2.34
CA ARG A 375 -26.26 -9.61 -1.81
C ARG A 375 -27.29 -8.93 -2.69
N MET A 376 -28.05 -9.72 -3.40
CA MET A 376 -29.23 -9.25 -4.10
C MET A 376 -30.45 -9.50 -3.21
N PHE A 377 -31.48 -8.69 -3.40
CA PHE A 377 -32.75 -8.87 -2.72
C PHE A 377 -33.26 -10.30 -2.79
N ALA A 378 -33.79 -10.79 -1.69
CA ALA A 378 -34.74 -11.85 -1.68
C ALA A 378 -36.16 -11.26 -1.79
#